data_7116a6cb675041e94104de572751f7fc
#
_entry.id   7116a6cb675041e94104de572751f7fc
#
_cell.length_a   1.000
_cell.length_b   1.000
_cell.length_c   1.000
_cell.angle_alpha   90.00
_cell.angle_beta   90.00
_cell.angle_gamma   90.00
#
_symmetry.space_group_name_H-M   'P 1'
#
loop_
_entity.id
_entity.type
_entity.pdbx_description
1 polymer ?
#
loop_
_entity_poly.entity_id
_entity_poly.type
_entity_poly.pdbx_seq_one_letter_code
_entity_poly.pdbx_strand_id
1 'polypeptide(L)'
;MARTVETVDGGNWREFIASPRAVLMIGKSDCPACGAWTEELNGFLGSDAKWTDVRFGKMVLDKGGLIEFKRANAWLADVEELPFNVLYERGERAKSWPGGGVERLVSRLENA
;
A
#
# COMPACT_ATOMS: atom_id res chain seq x y z
N MET A 1 8.89 -4.16 19.29
CA MET A 1 8.33 -2.88 18.84
C MET A 1 7.25 -3.12 17.80
N ALA A 2 6.14 -2.41 17.93
CA ALA A 2 5.07 -2.51 16.96
C ALA A 2 5.50 -1.83 15.65
N ARG A 3 5.21 -2.49 14.53
CA ARG A 3 5.40 -1.89 13.21
C ARG A 3 4.21 -0.96 12.89
N THR A 4 4.47 0.02 12.07
CA THR A 4 3.43 0.85 11.48
C THR A 4 3.62 0.91 9.97
N VAL A 5 2.59 1.38 9.28
CA VAL A 5 2.65 1.59 7.83
C VAL A 5 3.73 2.62 7.52
N GLU A 6 4.62 2.32 6.57
CA GLU A 6 5.68 3.25 6.15
C GLU A 6 5.08 4.35 5.28
N THR A 7 5.67 5.53 5.33
CA THR A 7 5.31 6.61 4.39
C THR A 7 6.09 6.41 3.09
N VAL A 8 5.37 6.25 1.98
CA VAL A 8 5.97 6.09 0.66
C VAL A 8 5.72 7.36 -0.15
N ASP A 9 6.80 7.95 -0.67
CA ASP A 9 6.75 9.24 -1.35
C ASP A 9 7.68 9.24 -2.59
N GLY A 10 7.88 10.42 -3.16
CA GLY A 10 8.72 10.56 -4.36
C GLY A 10 10.17 10.17 -4.15
N GLY A 11 10.65 10.16 -2.91
CA GLY A 11 12.04 9.83 -2.59
C GLY A 11 12.31 8.36 -2.32
N ASN A 12 11.29 7.55 -2.05
CA ASN A 12 11.52 6.17 -1.64
C ASN A 12 10.64 5.12 -2.33
N TRP A 13 9.74 5.52 -3.23
CA TRP A 13 8.80 4.57 -3.82
C TRP A 13 9.48 3.46 -4.62
N ARG A 14 10.57 3.77 -5.31
CA ARG A 14 11.29 2.76 -6.11
C ARG A 14 11.90 1.68 -5.22
N GLU A 15 12.54 2.11 -4.15
CA GLU A 15 13.14 1.20 -3.17
C GLU A 15 12.07 0.36 -2.47
N PHE A 16 10.96 1.00 -2.12
CA PHE A 16 9.86 0.32 -1.44
C PHE A 16 9.28 -0.82 -2.30
N ILE A 17 8.89 -0.52 -3.53
CA ILE A 17 8.26 -1.53 -4.40
C ILE A 17 9.22 -2.61 -4.87
N ALA A 18 10.54 -2.34 -4.84
CA ALA A 18 11.55 -3.32 -5.23
C ALA A 18 11.80 -4.39 -4.17
N SER A 19 11.20 -4.26 -2.99
CA SER A 19 11.31 -5.25 -1.92
C SER A 19 10.80 -6.62 -2.36
N PRO A 20 11.24 -7.72 -1.73
CA PRO A 20 10.73 -9.04 -2.06
C PRO A 20 9.20 -9.12 -2.04
N ARG A 21 8.58 -8.51 -1.02
CA ARG A 21 7.11 -8.35 -0.98
C ARG A 21 6.75 -7.04 -0.30
N ALA A 22 5.83 -6.31 -0.88
CA ALA A 22 5.38 -5.03 -0.33
C ALA A 22 3.91 -4.78 -0.70
N VAL A 23 3.13 -4.31 0.27
CA VAL A 23 1.77 -3.85 0.03
C VAL A 23 1.76 -2.33 0.11
N LEU A 24 1.36 -1.69 -0.97
CA LEU A 24 1.21 -0.24 -1.03
C LEU A 24 -0.26 0.13 -0.99
N MET A 25 -0.66 0.91 0.02
CA MET A 25 -1.99 1.46 0.09
C MET A 25 -1.96 2.86 -0.49
N ILE A 26 -2.74 3.09 -1.53
CA ILE A 26 -2.81 4.36 -2.23
C ILE A 26 -4.09 5.08 -1.80
N GLY A 27 -3.96 6.34 -1.41
CA GLY A 27 -5.07 7.14 -0.95
C GLY A 27 -4.88 8.62 -1.22
N LYS A 28 -5.76 9.43 -0.65
CA LYS A 28 -5.71 10.88 -0.71
C LYS A 28 -5.92 11.45 0.69
N SER A 29 -5.53 12.71 0.89
CA SER A 29 -5.65 13.36 2.20
C SER A 29 -7.10 13.57 2.63
N ASP A 30 -8.03 13.73 1.68
CA ASP A 30 -9.45 13.97 1.92
C ASP A 30 -10.30 12.69 1.86
N CYS A 31 -9.70 11.54 2.13
CA CYS A 31 -10.37 10.25 2.02
C CYS A 31 -10.54 9.62 3.42
N PRO A 32 -11.75 9.71 4.03
CA PRO A 32 -11.99 9.10 5.35
C PRO A 32 -11.74 7.59 5.36
N ALA A 33 -12.13 6.88 4.29
CA ALA A 33 -11.91 5.45 4.20
C ALA A 33 -10.43 5.09 4.17
N CYS A 34 -9.59 5.96 3.56
CA CYS A 34 -8.14 5.77 3.53
C CYS A 34 -7.55 5.91 4.93
N GLY A 35 -8.02 6.90 5.70
CA GLY A 35 -7.60 7.09 7.08
C GLY A 35 -7.99 5.92 7.96
N ALA A 36 -9.23 5.45 7.85
CA ALA A 36 -9.71 4.30 8.60
C ALA A 36 -8.90 3.04 8.27
N TRP A 37 -8.61 2.82 7.00
CA TRP A 37 -7.80 1.66 6.58
C TRP A 37 -6.37 1.75 7.12
N THR A 38 -5.79 2.97 7.14
CA THR A 38 -4.46 3.18 7.72
C THR A 38 -4.43 2.78 9.19
N GLU A 39 -5.45 3.18 9.96
CA GLU A 39 -5.54 2.82 11.38
C GLU A 39 -5.69 1.31 11.57
N GLU A 40 -6.51 0.68 10.76
CA GLU A 40 -6.70 -0.76 10.83
C GLU A 40 -5.40 -1.51 10.49
N LEU A 41 -4.67 -1.05 9.47
CA LEU A 41 -3.37 -1.62 9.10
C LEU A 41 -2.37 -1.47 10.23
N ASN A 42 -2.29 -0.31 10.86
CA ASN A 42 -1.38 -0.10 11.99
C ASN A 42 -1.71 -1.03 13.16
N GLY A 43 -2.98 -1.23 13.44
CA GLY A 43 -3.41 -2.19 14.46
C GLY A 43 -3.01 -3.62 14.12
N PHE A 44 -3.21 -4.00 12.87
CA PHE A 44 -2.81 -5.31 12.37
C PHE A 44 -1.30 -5.53 12.49
N LEU A 45 -0.51 -4.55 12.04
CA LEU A 45 0.95 -4.64 12.09
C LEU A 45 1.48 -4.66 13.52
N GLY A 46 0.79 -4.01 14.45
CA GLY A 46 1.19 -3.99 15.86
C GLY A 46 1.13 -5.35 16.53
N SER A 47 0.31 -6.27 16.03
CA SER A 47 0.14 -7.61 16.61
C SER A 47 0.53 -8.75 15.66
N ASP A 48 0.88 -8.44 14.41
CA ASP A 48 1.20 -9.47 13.43
C ASP A 48 2.55 -10.13 13.70
N ALA A 49 2.58 -11.44 13.58
CA ALA A 49 3.79 -12.24 13.68
C ALA A 49 4.01 -13.14 12.45
N LYS A 50 3.07 -13.15 11.52
CA LYS A 50 3.11 -14.05 10.36
C LYS A 50 3.68 -13.37 9.10
N TRP A 51 3.35 -12.10 8.87
CA TRP A 51 3.71 -11.40 7.64
C TRP A 51 4.85 -10.41 7.85
N THR A 52 5.78 -10.76 8.70
CA THR A 52 6.90 -9.88 9.10
C THR A 52 7.89 -9.62 7.97
N ASP A 53 7.89 -10.43 6.92
CA ASP A 53 8.72 -10.27 5.73
C ASP A 53 8.08 -9.38 4.66
N VAL A 54 6.83 -8.95 4.87
CA VAL A 54 6.12 -8.08 3.93
C VAL A 54 6.19 -6.65 4.44
N ARG A 55 6.59 -5.72 3.57
CA ARG A 55 6.56 -4.29 3.90
C ARG A 55 5.16 -3.75 3.62
N PHE A 56 4.74 -2.80 4.43
CA PHE A 56 3.44 -2.14 4.26
C PHE A 56 3.65 -0.64 4.23
N GLY A 57 3.19 0.00 3.17
CA GLY A 57 3.38 1.42 2.98
C GLY A 57 2.12 2.14 2.53
N LYS A 58 2.11 3.44 2.70
CA LYS A 58 1.01 4.32 2.34
C LYS A 58 1.52 5.45 1.48
N MET A 59 0.84 5.70 0.36
CA MET A 59 1.13 6.82 -0.53
C MET A 59 -0.09 7.70 -0.65
N VAL A 60 0.08 9.01 -0.44
CA VAL A 60 -0.99 10.01 -0.56
C VAL A 60 -0.82 10.72 -1.91
N LEU A 61 -1.74 10.48 -2.83
CA LEU A 61 -1.60 10.92 -4.23
C LEU A 61 -1.64 12.43 -4.42
N ASP A 62 -2.30 13.15 -3.52
CA ASP A 62 -2.41 14.60 -3.64
C ASP A 62 -1.27 15.36 -2.95
N LYS A 63 -0.27 14.64 -2.44
CA LYS A 63 0.98 15.26 -2.00
C LYS A 63 1.90 15.49 -3.20
N GLY A 64 2.73 16.52 -3.12
CA GLY A 64 3.70 16.82 -4.17
C GLY A 64 4.81 15.77 -4.25
N GLY A 65 5.58 15.81 -5.34
CA GLY A 65 6.75 14.96 -5.52
C GLY A 65 6.48 13.61 -6.14
N LEU A 66 5.27 13.34 -6.61
CA LEU A 66 4.88 12.02 -7.15
C LEU A 66 4.78 11.97 -8.68
N ILE A 67 5.30 12.98 -9.37
CA ILE A 67 5.18 13.05 -10.84
C ILE A 67 5.79 11.81 -11.51
N GLU A 68 6.98 11.41 -11.07
CA GLU A 68 7.64 10.25 -11.67
C GLU A 68 6.90 8.95 -11.40
N PHE A 69 6.38 8.79 -10.19
CA PHE A 69 5.57 7.62 -9.86
C PHE A 69 4.33 7.56 -10.75
N LYS A 70 3.66 8.67 -10.93
CA LYS A 70 2.45 8.74 -11.76
C LYS A 70 2.76 8.47 -13.24
N ARG A 71 3.88 8.98 -13.74
CA ARG A 71 4.32 8.71 -15.12
C ARG A 71 4.66 7.24 -15.34
N ALA A 72 5.31 6.63 -14.36
CA ALA A 72 5.72 5.23 -14.44
C ALA A 72 4.54 4.27 -14.28
N ASN A 73 3.40 4.75 -13.78
CA ASN A 73 2.27 3.89 -13.42
C ASN A 73 0.97 4.41 -14.04
N ALA A 74 0.86 4.29 -15.35
CA ALA A 74 -0.29 4.79 -16.12
C ALA A 74 -1.61 4.15 -15.66
N TRP A 75 -1.55 2.95 -15.05
CA TRP A 75 -2.73 2.26 -14.52
C TRP A 75 -3.44 3.04 -13.42
N LEU A 76 -2.77 4.04 -12.81
CA LEU A 76 -3.41 4.88 -11.79
C LEU A 76 -4.64 5.62 -12.34
N ALA A 77 -4.66 5.90 -13.64
CA ALA A 77 -5.80 6.57 -14.27
C ALA A 77 -7.07 5.72 -14.24
N ASP A 78 -6.93 4.40 -14.07
CA ASP A 78 -8.06 3.47 -14.04
C ASP A 78 -8.56 3.19 -12.63
N VAL A 79 -7.91 3.75 -11.61
CA VAL A 79 -8.31 3.57 -10.21
C VAL A 79 -9.51 4.45 -9.91
N GLU A 80 -10.65 3.84 -9.60
CA GLU A 80 -11.91 4.56 -9.34
C GLU A 80 -12.26 4.64 -7.87
N GLU A 81 -11.70 3.75 -7.03
CA GLU A 81 -12.02 3.69 -5.60
C GLU A 81 -10.75 3.78 -4.76
N LEU A 82 -10.83 4.55 -3.69
CA LEU A 82 -9.77 4.67 -2.70
C LEU A 82 -10.31 4.21 -1.33
N PRO A 83 -9.48 3.58 -0.50
CA PRO A 83 -8.08 3.22 -0.74
C PRO A 83 -7.95 2.15 -1.81
N PHE A 84 -6.83 2.16 -2.51
CA PHE A 84 -6.51 1.14 -3.52
C PHE A 84 -5.20 0.48 -3.10
N ASN A 85 -5.16 -0.85 -3.09
CA ASN A 85 -4.02 -1.59 -2.60
C ASN A 85 -3.32 -2.36 -3.72
N VAL A 86 -2.00 -2.39 -3.67
CA VAL A 86 -1.20 -3.15 -4.63
C VAL A 86 -0.23 -4.01 -3.85
N LEU A 87 -0.23 -5.31 -4.15
CA LEU A 87 0.80 -6.22 -3.66
C LEU A 87 1.88 -6.32 -4.72
N TYR A 88 3.07 -5.87 -4.36
CA TYR A 88 4.26 -5.98 -5.21
C TYR A 88 5.09 -7.18 -4.79
N GLU A 89 5.62 -7.88 -5.76
CA GLU A 89 6.60 -8.93 -5.55
C GLU A 89 7.79 -8.65 -6.44
N ARG A 90 8.91 -8.26 -5.82
CA ARG A 90 10.16 -7.91 -6.51
C ARG A 90 9.98 -6.85 -7.58
N GLY A 91 9.22 -5.82 -7.28
CA GLY A 91 8.97 -4.69 -8.17
C GLY A 91 7.81 -4.85 -9.12
N GLU A 92 7.21 -6.04 -9.20
CA GLU A 92 6.08 -6.30 -10.09
C GLU A 92 4.76 -6.30 -9.35
N ARG A 93 3.73 -5.76 -9.98
CA ARG A 93 2.38 -5.78 -9.41
C ARG A 93 1.80 -7.19 -9.53
N ALA A 94 1.75 -7.90 -8.40
CA ALA A 94 1.21 -9.26 -8.37
C ALA A 94 -0.31 -9.25 -8.26
N LYS A 95 -0.85 -8.37 -7.40
CA LYS A 95 -2.30 -8.25 -7.18
C LYS A 95 -2.65 -6.81 -6.86
N SER A 96 -3.90 -6.43 -7.14
CA SER A 96 -4.42 -5.14 -6.72
C SER A 96 -5.91 -5.28 -6.40
N TRP A 97 -6.39 -4.47 -5.44
CA TRP A 97 -7.79 -4.50 -5.04
C TRP A 97 -8.16 -3.18 -4.34
N PRO A 98 -9.42 -2.73 -4.48
CA PRO A 98 -9.88 -1.54 -3.78
C PRO A 98 -10.40 -1.88 -2.38
N GLY A 99 -10.47 -0.86 -1.53
CA GLY A 99 -11.09 -0.96 -0.21
C GLY A 99 -10.17 -1.47 0.88
N GLY A 100 -10.64 -1.35 2.12
CA GLY A 100 -9.93 -1.83 3.29
C GLY A 100 -10.35 -3.22 3.70
N GLY A 101 -9.86 -3.67 4.85
CA GLY A 101 -10.22 -4.94 5.47
C GLY A 101 -9.06 -5.89 5.60
N VAL A 102 -8.74 -6.25 6.85
CA VAL A 102 -7.62 -7.16 7.15
C VAL A 102 -7.88 -8.55 6.58
N GLU A 103 -9.11 -9.03 6.63
CA GLU A 103 -9.43 -10.37 6.11
C GLU A 103 -9.13 -10.46 4.61
N ARG A 104 -9.50 -9.43 3.86
CA ARG A 104 -9.21 -9.38 2.42
C ARG A 104 -7.73 -9.30 2.16
N LEU A 105 -7.02 -8.46 2.92
CA LEU A 105 -5.56 -8.35 2.83
C LEU A 105 -4.90 -9.71 3.04
N VAL A 106 -5.23 -10.39 4.12
CA VAL A 106 -4.63 -11.70 4.44
C VAL A 106 -4.93 -12.71 3.35
N SER A 107 -6.16 -12.72 2.83
CA SER A 107 -6.52 -13.60 1.72
C SER A 107 -5.63 -13.36 0.49
N ARG A 108 -5.36 -12.11 0.16
CA ARG A 108 -4.48 -11.77 -0.97
C ARG A 108 -3.05 -12.21 -0.72
N LEU A 109 -2.56 -12.06 0.51
CA LEU A 109 -1.21 -12.48 0.86
C LEU A 109 -1.05 -14.00 0.81
N GLU A 110 -2.07 -14.73 1.27
CA GLU A 110 -2.02 -16.20 1.29
C GLU A 110 -2.13 -16.82 -0.10
N ASN A 111 -2.79 -16.14 -1.03
CA ASN A 111 -3.04 -16.66 -2.37
C ASN A 111 -2.15 -16.01 -3.43
N ALA A 112 -1.11 -15.34 -3.01
CA ALA A 112 -0.17 -14.69 -3.93
C ALA A 112 0.85 -15.67 -4.50
#